data_a41a7a071580609a2940d17395b3403b
#
_entry.id   a41a7a071580609a2940d17395b3403b
#
_cell.length_a   1.000
_cell.length_b   1.000
_cell.length_c   1.000
_cell.angle_alpha   90.00
_cell.angle_beta   90.00
_cell.angle_gamma   90.00
#
_symmetry.space_group_name_H-M   'P 1'
#
loop_
_entity.id
_entity.type
_entity.pdbx_description
1 polymer ?
#
loop_
_entity_poly.entity_id
_entity_poly.type
_entity_poly.pdbx_seq_one_letter_code
_entity_poly.pdbx_strand_id
1 'polypeptide(L)'
;DTACAIEADGVVFHVGSHLGAGFEVGLERVVPALQQVLDRCNDVTWLLMENSAGAGGTVGRSLDELAVIFDALDAHPRLGICLDSCHLWVSGVDVTDRAALDGFLDDLDERIGLDRLRALHANDAKAPLGSNRDRHDNIGEGLIGDGLGVFLAHPHFQDLPVVLEVPGADGKGPNADELAKLRALHERATELTRADA
;
A
#
# COMPACT_ATOMS: atom_id res chain seq x y z
N ASP A 1 -11.35 1.54 18.14
CA ASP A 1 -11.51 0.92 19.49
C ASP A 1 -11.00 -0.54 19.52
N THR A 2 -11.39 -1.42 18.57
CA THR A 2 -11.00 -2.84 18.59
C THR A 2 -9.50 -3.03 18.42
N ALA A 3 -8.87 -2.35 17.45
CA ALA A 3 -7.43 -2.43 17.23
C ALA A 3 -6.61 -2.00 18.45
N CYS A 4 -7.04 -0.92 19.10
CA CYS A 4 -6.39 -0.46 20.34
C CYS A 4 -6.58 -1.47 21.50
N ALA A 5 -7.74 -2.14 21.57
CA ALA A 5 -8.03 -3.12 22.61
C ALA A 5 -7.22 -4.42 22.47
N ILE A 6 -6.82 -4.78 21.26
CA ILE A 6 -5.96 -5.94 20.97
C ILE A 6 -4.48 -5.55 20.80
N GLU A 7 -4.14 -4.29 21.05
CA GLU A 7 -2.78 -3.74 20.92
C GLU A 7 -2.19 -3.98 19.52
N ALA A 8 -3.00 -3.83 18.46
CA ALA A 8 -2.54 -3.94 17.09
C ALA A 8 -1.55 -2.81 16.76
N ASP A 9 -0.48 -3.11 16.02
CA ASP A 9 0.50 -2.12 15.57
C ASP A 9 -0.12 -1.07 14.64
N GLY A 10 -1.10 -1.45 13.84
CA GLY A 10 -1.79 -0.54 12.93
C GLY A 10 -3.11 -1.08 12.38
N VAL A 11 -3.85 -0.19 11.76
CA VAL A 11 -5.06 -0.49 10.98
C VAL A 11 -4.88 0.09 9.59
N VAL A 12 -4.86 -0.76 8.57
CA VAL A 12 -4.87 -0.33 7.17
C VAL A 12 -6.29 -0.05 6.71
N PHE A 13 -6.48 0.99 5.92
CA PHE A 13 -7.78 1.36 5.39
C PHE A 13 -7.67 2.10 4.06
N HIS A 14 -8.64 1.88 3.18
CA HIS A 14 -8.85 2.74 2.02
C HIS A 14 -9.47 4.07 2.46
N VAL A 15 -8.91 5.19 1.98
CA VAL A 15 -9.34 6.53 2.39
C VAL A 15 -10.82 6.81 2.03
N GLY A 16 -11.30 6.19 0.95
CA GLY A 16 -12.71 6.29 0.56
C GLY A 16 -12.91 6.82 -0.85
N SER A 17 -14.11 7.37 -1.11
CA SER A 17 -14.47 7.89 -2.43
C SER A 17 -15.25 9.20 -2.31
N HIS A 18 -14.95 10.14 -3.21
CA HIS A 18 -15.71 11.38 -3.35
C HIS A 18 -17.04 11.23 -4.15
N LEU A 19 -17.33 10.01 -4.64
CA LEU A 19 -18.59 9.68 -5.36
C LEU A 19 -18.92 10.63 -6.53
N GLY A 20 -17.90 11.07 -7.27
CA GLY A 20 -18.04 12.00 -8.40
C GLY A 20 -18.09 13.48 -8.03
N ALA A 21 -18.04 13.83 -6.72
CA ALA A 21 -18.10 15.22 -6.27
C ALA A 21 -16.75 15.99 -6.38
N GLY A 22 -15.65 15.29 -6.68
CA GLY A 22 -14.30 15.84 -6.76
C GLY A 22 -13.50 15.67 -5.47
N PHE A 23 -12.17 15.72 -5.60
CA PHE A 23 -11.23 15.48 -4.50
C PHE A 23 -11.46 16.43 -3.31
N GLU A 24 -11.63 17.72 -3.55
CA GLU A 24 -11.84 18.74 -2.50
C GLU A 24 -13.04 18.40 -1.61
N VAL A 25 -14.16 18.00 -2.21
CA VAL A 25 -15.36 17.58 -1.46
C VAL A 25 -15.10 16.25 -0.69
N GLY A 26 -14.28 15.37 -1.28
CA GLY A 26 -13.80 14.17 -0.60
C GLY A 26 -12.98 14.51 0.63
N LEU A 27 -12.03 15.43 0.50
CA LEU A 27 -11.15 15.90 1.56
C LEU A 27 -11.92 16.52 2.73
N GLU A 28 -12.90 17.41 2.44
CA GLU A 28 -13.78 18.02 3.45
C GLU A 28 -14.53 16.98 4.31
N ARG A 29 -14.77 15.78 3.77
CA ARG A 29 -15.46 14.69 4.50
C ARG A 29 -14.49 13.77 5.22
N VAL A 30 -13.36 13.48 4.59
CA VAL A 30 -12.37 12.53 5.09
C VAL A 30 -11.60 13.09 6.28
N VAL A 31 -11.11 14.33 6.19
CA VAL A 31 -10.27 14.93 7.23
C VAL A 31 -10.95 14.95 8.60
N PRO A 32 -12.19 15.46 8.77
CA PRO A 32 -12.85 15.42 10.07
C PRO A 32 -13.12 14.01 10.60
N ALA A 33 -13.35 13.05 9.70
CA ALA A 33 -13.56 11.65 10.10
C ALA A 33 -12.26 11.01 10.61
N LEU A 34 -11.16 11.22 9.90
CA LEU A 34 -9.84 10.73 10.31
C LEU A 34 -9.37 11.38 11.61
N GLN A 35 -9.59 12.70 11.76
CA GLN A 35 -9.28 13.39 13.01
C GLN A 35 -10.00 12.76 14.21
N GLN A 36 -11.30 12.49 14.08
CA GLN A 36 -12.07 11.82 15.14
C GLN A 36 -11.54 10.42 15.47
N VAL A 37 -11.05 9.67 14.48
CA VAL A 37 -10.43 8.36 14.69
C VAL A 37 -9.10 8.51 15.42
N LEU A 38 -8.25 9.44 14.96
CA LEU A 38 -6.94 9.70 15.55
C LEU A 38 -7.03 10.18 16.99
N ASP A 39 -8.00 11.05 17.31
CA ASP A 39 -8.27 11.53 18.67
C ASP A 39 -8.67 10.40 19.65
N ARG A 40 -9.18 9.28 19.12
CA ARG A 40 -9.61 8.11 19.89
C ARG A 40 -8.60 6.98 19.93
N CYS A 41 -7.58 7.03 19.07
CA CYS A 41 -6.50 6.06 19.07
C CYS A 41 -5.63 6.17 20.33
N ASN A 42 -5.11 5.02 20.80
CA ASN A 42 -4.06 5.00 21.82
C ASN A 42 -2.72 5.47 21.25
N ASP A 43 -1.67 5.51 22.07
CA ASP A 43 -0.34 5.95 21.66
C ASP A 43 0.50 4.89 20.92
N VAL A 44 -0.06 3.74 20.59
CA VAL A 44 0.63 2.61 19.96
C VAL A 44 0.11 2.34 18.55
N THR A 45 -1.20 2.23 18.39
CA THR A 45 -1.82 1.81 17.12
C THR A 45 -1.76 2.90 16.05
N TRP A 46 -1.19 2.57 14.90
CA TRP A 46 -1.14 3.45 13.73
C TRP A 46 -2.42 3.39 12.90
N LEU A 47 -2.78 4.49 12.26
CA LEU A 47 -3.80 4.56 11.23
C LEU A 47 -3.10 4.68 9.88
N LEU A 48 -3.18 3.63 9.05
CA LEU A 48 -2.40 3.49 7.83
C LEU A 48 -3.28 3.71 6.60
N MET A 49 -3.09 4.83 5.92
CA MET A 49 -3.74 5.09 4.63
C MET A 49 -3.11 4.20 3.58
N GLU A 50 -3.92 3.47 2.86
CA GLU A 50 -3.48 2.68 1.72
C GLU A 50 -3.56 3.49 0.43
N ASN A 51 -2.51 3.40 -0.41
CA ASN A 51 -2.58 3.95 -1.76
C ASN A 51 -3.68 3.24 -2.55
N SER A 52 -4.48 3.98 -3.29
CA SER A 52 -5.58 3.38 -4.04
C SER A 52 -5.21 3.10 -5.49
N ALA A 53 -5.91 2.13 -6.09
CA ALA A 53 -5.77 1.76 -7.49
C ALA A 53 -6.17 2.88 -8.50
N GLY A 54 -6.70 4.00 -8.01
CA GLY A 54 -7.11 5.13 -8.84
C GLY A 54 -8.47 4.96 -9.53
N ALA A 55 -9.26 3.93 -9.17
CA ALA A 55 -10.55 3.67 -9.80
C ALA A 55 -11.61 4.69 -9.39
N GLY A 56 -12.37 5.18 -10.39
CA GLY A 56 -13.69 5.79 -10.28
C GLY A 56 -13.75 7.12 -9.52
N GLY A 57 -13.29 7.43 -8.51
CA GLY A 57 -13.46 8.64 -7.68
C GLY A 57 -12.95 8.37 -6.27
N THR A 58 -11.99 7.44 -6.19
CA THR A 58 -11.28 7.14 -4.96
C THR A 58 -10.47 8.36 -4.51
N VAL A 59 -10.35 8.52 -3.21
CA VAL A 59 -9.48 9.51 -2.55
C VAL A 59 -8.18 8.80 -2.17
N GLY A 60 -7.04 9.48 -2.28
CA GLY A 60 -5.73 8.89 -2.00
C GLY A 60 -5.17 8.05 -3.17
N ARG A 61 -5.51 8.42 -4.41
CA ARG A 61 -5.05 7.73 -5.63
C ARG A 61 -3.63 8.09 -6.07
N SER A 62 -3.08 9.17 -5.55
CA SER A 62 -1.73 9.64 -5.84
C SER A 62 -1.03 10.08 -4.57
N LEU A 63 0.30 10.19 -4.62
CA LEU A 63 1.08 10.76 -3.52
C LEU A 63 0.65 12.20 -3.20
N ASP A 64 0.31 13.01 -4.23
CA ASP A 64 -0.19 14.36 -4.02
C ASP A 64 -1.46 14.37 -3.16
N GLU A 65 -2.42 13.50 -3.46
CA GLU A 65 -3.66 13.41 -2.69
C GLU A 65 -3.41 12.91 -1.25
N LEU A 66 -2.53 11.93 -1.08
CA LEU A 66 -2.14 11.43 0.25
C LEU A 66 -1.42 12.51 1.07
N ALA A 67 -0.47 13.24 0.46
CA ALA A 67 0.26 14.32 1.11
C ALA A 67 -0.70 15.44 1.57
N VAL A 68 -1.65 15.84 0.74
CA VAL A 68 -2.68 16.84 1.13
C VAL A 68 -3.49 16.37 2.34
N ILE A 69 -3.83 15.08 2.44
CA ILE A 69 -4.54 14.53 3.59
C ILE A 69 -3.62 14.55 4.84
N PHE A 70 -2.35 14.20 4.66
CA PHE A 70 -1.35 14.24 5.72
C PHE A 70 -1.21 15.65 6.30
N ASP A 71 -1.04 16.65 5.42
CA ASP A 71 -0.92 18.06 5.81
C ASP A 71 -2.19 18.57 6.51
N ALA A 72 -3.37 18.21 5.99
CA ALA A 72 -4.65 18.60 6.58
C ALA A 72 -4.91 18.00 7.98
N LEU A 73 -4.15 16.96 8.36
CA LEU A 73 -4.15 16.33 9.68
C LEU A 73 -2.91 16.67 10.50
N ASP A 74 -2.22 17.78 10.18
CA ASP A 74 -1.00 18.26 10.86
C ASP A 74 0.09 17.17 10.97
N ALA A 75 0.22 16.31 9.94
CA ALA A 75 1.13 15.17 9.92
C ALA A 75 1.09 14.35 11.24
N HIS A 76 -0.12 14.06 11.71
CA HIS A 76 -0.37 13.42 13.00
C HIS A 76 0.61 12.24 13.25
N PRO A 77 1.25 12.14 14.45
CA PRO A 77 2.36 11.20 14.69
C PRO A 77 2.00 9.72 14.51
N ARG A 78 0.72 9.37 14.47
CA ARG A 78 0.26 8.01 14.23
C ARG A 78 -0.53 7.82 12.93
N LEU A 79 -0.47 8.79 12.05
CA LEU A 79 -0.90 8.63 10.68
C LEU A 79 0.27 8.09 9.86
N GLY A 80 0.07 7.02 9.10
CA GLY A 80 1.08 6.38 8.28
C GLY A 80 0.51 5.89 6.95
N ILE A 81 1.35 5.19 6.21
CA ILE A 81 1.07 4.68 4.87
C ILE A 81 1.21 3.16 4.87
N CYS A 82 0.34 2.49 4.14
CA CYS A 82 0.51 1.14 3.63
C CYS A 82 0.64 1.22 2.11
N LEU A 83 1.61 0.53 1.51
CA LEU A 83 1.73 0.42 0.05
C LEU A 83 1.26 -0.95 -0.42
N ASP A 84 0.31 -0.93 -1.36
CA ASP A 84 -0.15 -2.12 -2.08
C ASP A 84 0.51 -2.17 -3.47
N SER A 85 1.16 -3.30 -3.78
CA SER A 85 1.88 -3.50 -5.04
C SER A 85 0.97 -3.55 -6.26
N CYS A 86 -0.23 -4.15 -6.14
CA CYS A 86 -1.23 -4.15 -7.21
C CYS A 86 -1.77 -2.74 -7.46
N HIS A 87 -2.07 -1.99 -6.40
CA HIS A 87 -2.57 -0.61 -6.52
C HIS A 87 -1.53 0.33 -7.14
N LEU A 88 -0.24 0.20 -6.76
CA LEU A 88 0.85 0.94 -7.42
C LEU A 88 0.90 0.61 -8.91
N TRP A 89 0.93 -0.68 -9.26
CA TRP A 89 0.95 -1.14 -10.65
C TRP A 89 -0.21 -0.58 -11.46
N VAL A 90 -1.44 -0.77 -11.01
CA VAL A 90 -2.61 -0.33 -11.78
C VAL A 90 -2.80 1.18 -11.78
N SER A 91 -2.20 1.92 -10.86
CA SER A 91 -2.16 3.39 -10.88
C SER A 91 -1.04 3.97 -11.74
N GLY A 92 -0.11 3.13 -12.24
CA GLY A 92 0.90 3.52 -13.22
C GLY A 92 2.35 3.47 -12.73
N VAL A 93 2.62 3.01 -11.50
CA VAL A 93 3.97 2.78 -10.99
C VAL A 93 4.39 1.35 -11.32
N ASP A 94 5.40 1.19 -12.17
CA ASP A 94 5.93 -0.12 -12.51
C ASP A 94 6.78 -0.68 -11.36
N VAL A 95 6.16 -1.51 -10.53
CA VAL A 95 6.80 -2.14 -9.36
C VAL A 95 7.82 -3.23 -9.76
N THR A 96 7.90 -3.58 -11.05
CA THR A 96 8.87 -4.52 -11.60
C THR A 96 10.14 -3.83 -12.09
N ASP A 97 10.11 -2.51 -12.24
CA ASP A 97 11.24 -1.66 -12.57
C ASP A 97 11.80 -1.00 -11.32
N ARG A 98 13.04 -1.34 -10.97
CA ARG A 98 13.71 -0.79 -9.79
C ARG A 98 13.80 0.74 -9.81
N ALA A 99 14.11 1.34 -10.96
CA ALA A 99 14.26 2.79 -11.07
C ALA A 99 12.92 3.52 -10.93
N ALA A 100 11.81 2.94 -11.45
CA ALA A 100 10.47 3.48 -11.26
C ALA A 100 10.03 3.42 -9.80
N LEU A 101 10.35 2.31 -9.11
CA LEU A 101 10.05 2.13 -7.69
C LEU A 101 10.89 3.07 -6.81
N ASP A 102 12.21 3.19 -7.07
CA ASP A 102 13.08 4.13 -6.37
C ASP A 102 12.55 5.57 -6.51
N GLY A 103 12.22 6.01 -7.74
CA GLY A 103 11.67 7.35 -7.97
C GLY A 103 10.34 7.60 -7.24
N PHE A 104 9.47 6.59 -7.16
CA PHE A 104 8.24 6.70 -6.35
C PHE A 104 8.53 6.83 -4.85
N LEU A 105 9.53 6.11 -4.34
CA LEU A 105 9.89 6.16 -2.93
C LEU A 105 10.63 7.46 -2.56
N ASP A 106 11.44 8.01 -3.48
CA ASP A 106 12.03 9.33 -3.32
C ASP A 106 10.93 10.42 -3.21
N ASP A 107 9.92 10.36 -4.08
CA ASP A 107 8.75 11.24 -4.00
C ASP A 107 7.94 11.05 -2.71
N LEU A 108 7.80 9.81 -2.22
CA LEU A 108 7.14 9.52 -0.94
C LEU A 108 7.92 10.12 0.24
N ASP A 109 9.24 9.97 0.22
CA ASP A 109 10.11 10.52 1.27
C ASP A 109 10.04 12.04 1.32
N GLU A 110 10.11 12.69 0.16
CA GLU A 110 10.07 14.16 0.07
C GLU A 110 8.73 14.73 0.57
N ARG A 111 7.61 14.06 0.29
CA ARG A 111 6.25 14.60 0.55
C ARG A 111 5.69 14.21 1.91
N ILE A 112 5.97 13.00 2.38
CA ILE A 112 5.33 12.40 3.56
C ILE A 112 6.38 11.91 4.56
N GLY A 113 7.49 11.35 4.07
CA GLY A 113 8.55 10.71 4.84
C GLY A 113 8.46 9.18 4.80
N LEU A 114 9.58 8.52 4.52
CA LEU A 114 9.67 7.04 4.50
C LEU A 114 9.45 6.42 5.89
N ASP A 115 9.69 7.14 6.97
CA ASP A 115 9.39 6.72 8.33
C ASP A 115 7.89 6.54 8.61
N ARG A 116 7.05 7.08 7.73
CA ARG A 116 5.58 6.92 7.74
C ARG A 116 5.10 5.67 7.03
N LEU A 117 5.94 5.02 6.24
CA LEU A 117 5.62 3.73 5.63
C LEU A 117 5.74 2.62 6.69
N ARG A 118 4.63 1.96 7.01
CA ARG A 118 4.54 1.04 8.14
C ARG A 118 4.11 -0.38 7.79
N ALA A 119 3.53 -0.58 6.61
CA ALA A 119 3.08 -1.88 6.16
C ALA A 119 3.06 -1.97 4.63
N LEU A 120 3.06 -3.18 4.13
CA LEU A 120 2.93 -3.49 2.71
C LEU A 120 1.81 -4.50 2.50
N HIS A 121 1.03 -4.31 1.42
CA HIS A 121 0.23 -5.34 0.83
C HIS A 121 0.95 -5.88 -0.42
N ALA A 122 1.23 -7.17 -0.44
CA ALA A 122 1.88 -7.83 -1.57
C ALA A 122 0.86 -8.63 -2.37
N ASN A 123 0.39 -8.02 -3.45
CA ASN A 123 -0.63 -8.59 -4.32
C ASN A 123 -0.15 -8.56 -5.76
N ASP A 124 -0.38 -9.64 -6.52
CA ASP A 124 -0.23 -9.61 -7.97
C ASP A 124 -1.47 -8.99 -8.63
N ALA A 125 -1.40 -8.63 -9.90
CA ALA A 125 -2.45 -7.87 -10.57
C ALA A 125 -2.99 -8.59 -11.81
N LYS A 126 -4.32 -8.71 -11.92
CA LYS A 126 -5.01 -9.17 -13.15
C LYS A 126 -5.09 -8.10 -14.23
N ALA A 127 -4.98 -6.85 -13.83
CA ALA A 127 -5.19 -5.72 -14.72
C ALA A 127 -3.85 -5.10 -15.16
N PRO A 128 -3.76 -4.53 -16.39
CA PRO A 128 -2.53 -3.93 -16.89
C PRO A 128 -2.07 -2.72 -16.09
N LEU A 129 -0.76 -2.43 -16.20
CA LEU A 129 -0.15 -1.20 -15.70
C LEU A 129 -0.93 0.03 -16.13
N GLY A 130 -1.23 0.92 -15.18
CA GLY A 130 -1.94 2.18 -15.44
C GLY A 130 -3.42 2.05 -15.79
N SER A 131 -4.02 0.87 -15.56
CA SER A 131 -5.43 0.60 -15.93
C SER A 131 -6.45 1.19 -14.97
N ASN A 132 -6.03 1.58 -13.76
CA ASN A 132 -6.88 2.00 -12.63
C ASN A 132 -7.98 0.97 -12.27
N ARG A 133 -7.67 -0.32 -12.44
CA ARG A 133 -8.61 -1.42 -12.19
C ARG A 133 -8.07 -2.32 -11.10
N ASP A 134 -8.57 -2.12 -9.89
CA ASP A 134 -8.26 -2.95 -8.75
C ASP A 134 -8.78 -4.38 -8.94
N ARG A 135 -7.85 -5.30 -9.20
CA ARG A 135 -8.12 -6.73 -9.38
C ARG A 135 -6.87 -7.52 -8.99
N HIS A 136 -6.83 -7.99 -7.76
CA HIS A 136 -5.75 -8.84 -7.26
C HIS A 136 -5.73 -10.20 -7.94
N ASP A 137 -4.54 -10.72 -8.18
CA ASP A 137 -4.30 -12.11 -8.56
C ASP A 137 -3.45 -12.82 -7.52
N ASN A 138 -3.38 -14.14 -7.61
CA ASN A 138 -2.50 -14.96 -6.81
C ASN A 138 -1.03 -14.67 -7.14
N ILE A 139 -0.16 -14.87 -6.18
CA ILE A 139 1.28 -14.58 -6.31
C ILE A 139 1.87 -15.37 -7.50
N GLY A 140 2.45 -14.62 -8.46
CA GLY A 140 3.07 -15.15 -9.67
C GLY A 140 2.10 -15.61 -10.75
N GLU A 141 0.79 -15.37 -10.61
CA GLU A 141 -0.24 -15.76 -11.59
C GLU A 141 -0.79 -14.55 -12.37
N GLY A 142 -0.48 -13.33 -11.93
CA GLY A 142 -0.92 -12.08 -12.56
C GLY A 142 0.11 -11.46 -13.51
N LEU A 143 -0.10 -10.20 -13.83
CA LEU A 143 0.70 -9.43 -14.80
C LEU A 143 1.96 -8.81 -14.19
N ILE A 144 2.06 -8.71 -12.88
CA ILE A 144 3.30 -8.36 -12.18
C ILE A 144 4.22 -9.59 -12.17
N GLY A 145 3.68 -10.77 -11.85
CA GLY A 145 4.36 -12.06 -11.90
C GLY A 145 5.64 -12.07 -11.06
N ASP A 146 6.70 -12.66 -11.59
CA ASP A 146 8.02 -12.73 -10.93
C ASP A 146 8.64 -11.34 -10.69
N GLY A 147 8.21 -10.31 -11.43
CA GLY A 147 8.63 -8.92 -11.24
C GLY A 147 8.26 -8.34 -9.88
N LEU A 148 7.27 -8.91 -9.19
CA LEU A 148 6.93 -8.56 -7.80
C LEU A 148 8.13 -8.75 -6.85
N GLY A 149 9.11 -9.58 -7.23
CA GLY A 149 10.36 -9.74 -6.52
C GLY A 149 11.14 -8.43 -6.35
N VAL A 150 11.09 -7.52 -7.32
CA VAL A 150 11.74 -6.19 -7.24
C VAL A 150 11.16 -5.38 -6.10
N PHE A 151 9.82 -5.36 -5.98
CA PHE A 151 9.14 -4.72 -4.85
C PHE A 151 9.51 -5.39 -3.53
N LEU A 152 9.39 -6.70 -3.43
CA LEU A 152 9.65 -7.44 -2.18
C LEU A 152 11.09 -7.32 -1.69
N ALA A 153 12.08 -7.31 -2.59
CA ALA A 153 13.50 -7.22 -2.23
C ALA A 153 14.00 -5.77 -2.06
N HIS A 154 13.12 -4.77 -2.13
CA HIS A 154 13.52 -3.38 -1.96
C HIS A 154 14.09 -3.13 -0.54
N PRO A 155 15.26 -2.47 -0.39
CA PRO A 155 15.90 -2.28 0.93
C PRO A 155 15.02 -1.61 1.97
N HIS A 156 14.22 -0.61 1.59
CA HIS A 156 13.30 0.10 2.49
C HIS A 156 12.13 -0.75 3.00
N PHE A 157 11.93 -1.94 2.44
CA PHE A 157 10.78 -2.80 2.76
C PHE A 157 11.11 -3.98 3.68
N GLN A 158 12.42 -4.24 3.92
CA GLN A 158 12.86 -5.48 4.57
C GLN A 158 12.40 -5.66 6.01
N ASP A 159 12.19 -4.56 6.73
CA ASP A 159 11.74 -4.58 8.13
C ASP A 159 10.24 -4.30 8.29
N LEU A 160 9.49 -4.24 7.19
CA LEU A 160 8.06 -3.96 7.22
C LEU A 160 7.22 -5.24 7.23
N PRO A 161 6.09 -5.24 7.95
CA PRO A 161 5.12 -6.33 7.84
C PRO A 161 4.51 -6.35 6.43
N VAL A 162 4.39 -7.55 5.87
CA VAL A 162 3.81 -7.80 4.54
C VAL A 162 2.57 -8.66 4.68
N VAL A 163 1.46 -8.21 4.14
CA VAL A 163 0.17 -8.91 4.16
C VAL A 163 -0.27 -9.23 2.74
N LEU A 164 -0.92 -10.39 2.57
CA LEU A 164 -1.52 -10.85 1.33
C LEU A 164 -3.03 -10.63 1.34
N GLU A 165 -3.58 -10.10 0.25
CA GLU A 165 -5.03 -9.98 0.02
C GLU A 165 -5.47 -10.67 -1.28
N VAL A 166 -4.65 -11.60 -1.76
CA VAL A 166 -4.90 -12.38 -2.96
C VAL A 166 -6.13 -13.29 -2.80
N PRO A 167 -6.83 -13.65 -3.91
CA PRO A 167 -8.04 -14.45 -3.81
C PRO A 167 -7.82 -15.87 -3.27
N GLY A 168 -6.60 -16.43 -3.42
CA GLY A 168 -6.32 -17.83 -3.12
C GLY A 168 -6.95 -18.80 -4.13
N ALA A 169 -6.56 -20.06 -4.08
CA ALA A 169 -6.99 -21.09 -5.03
C ALA A 169 -8.52 -21.28 -5.08
N ASP A 170 -9.19 -21.12 -3.94
CA ASP A 170 -10.64 -21.35 -3.79
C ASP A 170 -11.45 -20.03 -3.75
N GLY A 171 -10.82 -18.88 -3.97
CA GLY A 171 -11.45 -17.56 -3.81
C GLY A 171 -11.84 -17.23 -2.37
N LYS A 172 -11.19 -17.86 -1.38
CA LYS A 172 -11.47 -17.67 0.05
C LYS A 172 -10.38 -16.85 0.78
N GLY A 173 -9.49 -16.25 0.03
CA GLY A 173 -8.35 -15.50 0.54
C GLY A 173 -7.06 -16.32 0.51
N PRO A 174 -5.94 -15.70 0.88
CA PRO A 174 -4.62 -16.32 0.86
C PRO A 174 -4.55 -17.53 1.81
N ASN A 175 -3.74 -18.51 1.43
CA ASN A 175 -3.48 -19.72 2.19
C ASN A 175 -1.96 -19.92 2.38
N ALA A 176 -1.56 -21.04 2.99
CA ALA A 176 -0.17 -21.38 3.21
C ALA A 176 0.66 -21.49 1.91
N ASP A 177 0.03 -21.91 0.80
CA ASP A 177 0.72 -22.05 -0.49
C ASP A 177 1.04 -20.67 -1.09
N GLU A 178 0.12 -19.70 -1.00
CA GLU A 178 0.35 -18.33 -1.44
C GLU A 178 1.46 -17.67 -0.61
N LEU A 179 1.46 -17.90 0.70
CA LEU A 179 2.54 -17.42 1.57
C LEU A 179 3.90 -18.07 1.24
N ALA A 180 3.92 -19.36 0.89
CA ALA A 180 5.14 -20.04 0.45
C ALA A 180 5.66 -19.50 -0.89
N LYS A 181 4.76 -19.23 -1.87
CA LYS A 181 5.12 -18.57 -3.14
C LYS A 181 5.76 -17.20 -2.89
N LEU A 182 5.13 -16.37 -2.04
CA LEU A 182 5.65 -15.04 -1.69
C LEU A 182 7.05 -15.11 -1.08
N ARG A 183 7.27 -16.00 -0.11
CA ARG A 183 8.58 -16.19 0.52
C ARG A 183 9.64 -16.64 -0.47
N ALA A 184 9.33 -17.62 -1.30
CA ALA A 184 10.26 -18.11 -2.32
C ALA A 184 10.62 -17.01 -3.34
N LEU A 185 9.66 -16.15 -3.71
CA LEU A 185 9.88 -15.02 -4.60
C LEU A 185 10.80 -13.98 -3.95
N HIS A 186 10.54 -13.62 -2.70
CA HIS A 186 11.37 -12.70 -1.92
C HIS A 186 12.81 -13.20 -1.77
N GLU A 187 13.00 -14.47 -1.40
CA GLU A 187 14.31 -15.10 -1.25
C GLU A 187 15.12 -15.03 -2.55
N ARG A 188 14.55 -15.46 -3.67
CA ARG A 188 15.21 -15.40 -4.99
C ARG A 188 15.59 -13.97 -5.38
N ALA A 189 14.69 -13.02 -5.21
CA ALA A 189 14.95 -11.62 -5.57
C ALA A 189 16.03 -10.99 -4.68
N THR A 190 16.04 -11.30 -3.38
CA THR A 190 17.05 -10.81 -2.45
C THR A 190 18.45 -11.39 -2.78
N GLU A 191 18.53 -12.65 -3.18
CA GLU A 191 19.80 -13.26 -3.62
C GLU A 191 20.35 -12.58 -4.88
N LEU A 192 19.50 -12.28 -5.87
CA LEU A 192 19.89 -11.56 -7.09
C LEU A 192 20.40 -10.15 -6.77
N THR A 193 19.68 -9.40 -5.94
CA THR A 193 20.09 -8.05 -5.54
C THR A 193 21.45 -8.03 -4.83
N ARG A 194 21.76 -9.05 -4.03
CA ARG A 194 23.07 -9.18 -3.36
C ARG A 194 24.20 -9.56 -4.30
N ALA A 195 23.90 -10.27 -5.39
CA ALA A 195 24.92 -10.67 -6.36
C ALA A 195 25.34 -9.51 -7.28
N ASP A 196 24.45 -8.52 -7.45
CA ASP A 196 24.67 -7.34 -8.30
C ASP A 196 25.29 -6.14 -7.54
N ALA A 197 25.44 -6.21 -6.22
CA ALA A 197 25.99 -5.17 -5.34
C ALA A 197 27.47 -5.39 -5.02
#